data_7af9bfca83013543909f1b704467cb9c
#
_entry.id   7af9bfca83013543909f1b704467cb9c
#
_cell.length_a   1.000
_cell.length_b   1.000
_cell.length_c   1.000
_cell.angle_alpha   90.00
_cell.angle_beta   90.00
_cell.angle_gamma   90.00
#
_symmetry.space_group_name_H-M   'P 1'
#
loop_
_entity.id
_entity.type
_entity.pdbx_description
1 polymer ?
#
loop_
_entity_poly.entity_id
_entity_poly.type
_entity_poly.pdbx_seq_one_letter_code
_entity_poly.pdbx_strand_id
1 'polypeptide(L)'
;QRRFKVMTTAIQLPEGAPEEVVTNALVRDVDLSPFGFKGTLALITLDNGFDHTRPNTFGPQSLMALDAAITDAASRKPAAIAITGKPFIFAAGADLSALAFLNKREQAVAIGKLGHDVFRRFDEIGIPTFAFINGLALGGGLEVGLHCNYRTLSATAFTALPEVFLGLVPGW
;
A
#
# COMPACT_ATOMS: atom_id res chain seq x y z
N GLN A 1 21.99 -2.45 -10.91
CA GLN A 1 20.98 -3.06 -10.01
C GLN A 1 21.09 -2.37 -8.65
N ARG A 2 20.18 -1.41 -8.37
CA ARG A 2 20.04 -0.88 -7.00
C ARG A 2 19.48 -2.01 -6.13
N ARG A 3 20.26 -2.48 -5.15
CA ARG A 3 19.76 -3.39 -4.11
C ARG A 3 18.78 -2.59 -3.26
N PHE A 4 17.50 -2.87 -3.37
CA PHE A 4 16.51 -2.37 -2.43
C PHE A 4 16.83 -2.94 -1.05
N LYS A 5 17.14 -2.04 -0.12
CA LYS A 5 17.43 -2.42 1.26
C LYS A 5 16.09 -2.62 1.95
N VAL A 6 15.78 -3.84 2.35
CA VAL A 6 14.61 -4.11 3.21
C VAL A 6 14.71 -3.19 4.43
N MET A 7 13.67 -2.40 4.66
CA MET A 7 13.66 -1.47 5.78
C MET A 7 13.38 -2.26 7.07
N THR A 8 14.40 -2.45 7.89
CA THR A 8 14.36 -3.27 9.12
C THR A 8 14.11 -2.47 10.40
N THR A 9 13.90 -1.17 10.33
CA THR A 9 13.73 -0.36 11.54
C THR A 9 12.24 -0.32 11.90
N ALA A 10 11.84 -1.13 12.87
CA ALA A 10 10.51 -1.05 13.47
C ALA A 10 10.32 0.35 14.07
N ILE A 11 9.33 1.08 13.57
CA ILE A 11 8.91 2.35 14.18
C ILE A 11 8.19 1.99 15.48
N GLN A 12 8.77 2.37 16.61
CA GLN A 12 8.12 2.19 17.90
C GLN A 12 7.05 3.28 18.07
N LEU A 13 5.80 2.85 18.13
CA LEU A 13 4.71 3.74 18.53
C LEU A 13 4.84 4.08 20.02
N PRO A 14 4.30 5.24 20.45
CA PRO A 14 4.29 5.62 21.86
C PRO A 14 3.56 4.60 22.74
N GLU A 15 3.94 4.54 24.02
CA GLU A 15 3.26 3.73 25.02
C GLU A 15 1.78 4.13 25.11
N GLY A 16 0.88 3.14 25.14
CA GLY A 16 -0.56 3.36 25.17
C GLY A 16 -1.20 3.57 23.79
N ALA A 17 -0.44 3.62 22.71
CA ALA A 17 -1.02 3.62 21.35
C ALA A 17 -1.76 2.29 21.10
N PRO A 18 -2.92 2.34 20.41
CA PRO A 18 -3.66 1.13 20.08
C PRO A 18 -2.83 0.23 19.17
N GLU A 19 -3.06 -1.07 19.28
CA GLU A 19 -2.44 -2.05 18.41
C GLU A 19 -2.92 -1.85 16.96
N GLU A 20 -1.99 -1.87 16.02
CA GLU A 20 -2.28 -1.73 14.60
C GLU A 20 -3.10 -2.92 14.09
N VAL A 21 -4.19 -2.65 13.38
CA VAL A 21 -4.86 -3.65 12.56
C VAL A 21 -4.08 -3.80 11.26
N VAL A 22 -3.22 -4.79 11.22
CA VAL A 22 -2.29 -4.98 10.11
C VAL A 22 -3.05 -5.30 8.82
N THR A 23 -2.85 -4.50 7.80
CA THR A 23 -3.22 -4.83 6.43
C THR A 23 -2.13 -5.69 5.83
N ASN A 24 -2.42 -6.98 5.63
CA ASN A 24 -1.53 -7.90 4.96
C ASN A 24 -1.48 -7.60 3.46
N ALA A 25 -0.35 -7.89 2.83
CA ALA A 25 -0.14 -7.78 1.40
C ALA A 25 0.16 -9.19 0.84
N LEU A 26 -0.86 -9.82 0.28
CA LEU A 26 -0.81 -11.22 -0.17
C LEU A 26 -0.41 -11.28 -1.64
N VAL A 27 0.65 -11.99 -1.97
CA VAL A 27 1.17 -12.10 -3.34
C VAL A 27 0.73 -13.42 -3.97
N ARG A 28 0.10 -13.34 -5.14
CA ARG A 28 -0.20 -14.50 -5.98
C ARG A 28 0.21 -14.26 -7.42
N ASP A 29 0.58 -15.32 -8.13
CA ASP A 29 0.84 -15.25 -9.55
C ASP A 29 -0.44 -15.50 -10.34
N VAL A 30 -0.66 -14.72 -11.39
CA VAL A 30 -1.73 -14.86 -12.36
C VAL A 30 -1.08 -15.15 -13.71
N ASP A 31 -1.40 -16.30 -14.31
CA ASP A 31 -0.95 -16.63 -15.67
C ASP A 31 -1.61 -15.69 -16.68
N LEU A 32 -0.80 -15.08 -17.53
CA LEU A 32 -1.26 -14.15 -18.57
C LEU A 32 -1.54 -14.82 -19.91
N SER A 33 -1.19 -16.11 -20.05
CA SER A 33 -1.37 -16.83 -21.33
C SER A 33 -2.84 -16.90 -21.80
N PRO A 34 -3.87 -17.04 -20.91
CA PRO A 34 -5.27 -17.01 -21.34
C PRO A 34 -5.69 -15.68 -21.97
N PHE A 35 -4.93 -14.61 -21.72
CA PHE A 35 -5.18 -13.25 -22.25
C PHE A 35 -4.30 -12.91 -23.44
N GLY A 36 -3.53 -13.86 -23.95
CA GLY A 36 -2.64 -13.67 -25.11
C GLY A 36 -1.28 -13.04 -24.80
N PHE A 37 -0.91 -12.94 -23.53
CA PHE A 37 0.39 -12.40 -23.10
C PHE A 37 1.30 -13.51 -22.56
N LYS A 38 2.60 -13.29 -22.60
CA LYS A 38 3.60 -14.20 -22.02
C LYS A 38 3.94 -13.81 -20.59
N GLY A 39 4.13 -14.83 -19.74
CA GLY A 39 4.58 -14.65 -18.38
C GLY A 39 3.45 -14.54 -17.36
N THR A 40 3.77 -14.04 -16.20
CA THR A 40 2.84 -13.91 -15.06
C THR A 40 2.68 -12.46 -14.63
N LEU A 41 1.54 -12.15 -14.05
CA LEU A 41 1.30 -10.95 -13.26
C LEU A 41 1.43 -11.32 -11.78
N ALA A 42 2.34 -10.69 -11.05
CA ALA A 42 2.36 -10.80 -9.59
C ALA A 42 1.30 -9.85 -9.01
N LEU A 43 0.20 -10.40 -8.51
CA LEU A 43 -0.89 -9.63 -7.92
C LEU A 43 -0.74 -9.56 -6.41
N ILE A 44 -0.59 -8.34 -5.89
CA ILE A 44 -0.57 -8.03 -4.46
C ILE A 44 -1.99 -7.66 -4.06
N THR A 45 -2.57 -8.40 -3.11
CA THR A 45 -3.90 -8.09 -2.56
C THR A 45 -3.77 -7.58 -1.13
N LEU A 46 -4.29 -6.39 -0.87
CA LEU A 46 -4.37 -5.78 0.46
C LEU A 46 -5.58 -6.34 1.20
N ASP A 47 -5.37 -6.94 2.37
CA ASP A 47 -6.44 -7.52 3.18
C ASP A 47 -6.07 -7.51 4.67
N ASN A 48 -6.89 -6.87 5.49
CA ASN A 48 -6.75 -6.86 6.95
C ASN A 48 -7.54 -7.98 7.64
N GLY A 49 -8.13 -8.91 6.89
CA GLY A 49 -8.89 -10.03 7.42
C GLY A 49 -10.31 -9.71 7.88
N PHE A 50 -10.75 -8.45 7.79
CA PHE A 50 -12.13 -8.04 8.10
C PHE A 50 -12.92 -7.80 6.82
N ASP A 51 -14.24 -7.70 6.94
CA ASP A 51 -15.11 -7.36 5.83
C ASP A 51 -14.95 -5.89 5.37
N HIS A 52 -15.80 -5.45 4.45
CA HIS A 52 -15.73 -4.11 3.85
C HIS A 52 -16.09 -2.98 4.82
N THR A 53 -16.72 -3.26 5.97
CA THR A 53 -17.06 -2.24 6.97
C THR A 53 -15.83 -1.76 7.74
N ARG A 54 -14.75 -2.54 7.74
CA ARG A 54 -13.48 -2.19 8.34
C ARG A 54 -12.41 -2.06 7.24
N PRO A 55 -12.12 -0.84 6.76
CA PRO A 55 -11.24 -0.65 5.60
C PRO A 55 -9.79 -1.06 5.89
N ASN A 56 -9.07 -1.40 4.82
CA ASN A 56 -7.61 -1.51 4.85
C ASN A 56 -7.01 -0.14 5.15
N THR A 57 -6.06 -0.07 6.08
CA THR A 57 -5.29 1.13 6.41
C THR A 57 -3.81 0.82 6.45
N PHE A 58 -2.96 1.84 6.37
CA PHE A 58 -1.52 1.71 6.43
C PHE A 58 -0.98 2.29 7.74
N GLY A 59 -0.59 1.42 8.65
CA GLY A 59 0.31 1.73 9.74
C GLY A 59 1.72 1.21 9.45
N PRO A 60 2.66 1.36 10.39
CA PRO A 60 4.04 0.91 10.19
C PRO A 60 4.18 -0.56 9.82
N GLN A 61 3.42 -1.47 10.46
CA GLN A 61 3.48 -2.90 10.18
C GLN A 61 2.87 -3.24 8.81
N SER A 62 1.77 -2.59 8.45
CA SER A 62 1.13 -2.73 7.13
C SER A 62 2.05 -2.25 6.00
N LEU A 63 2.77 -1.13 6.21
CA LEU A 63 3.76 -0.64 5.25
C LEU A 63 4.94 -1.61 5.12
N MET A 64 5.41 -2.20 6.22
CA MET A 64 6.46 -3.22 6.17
C MET A 64 5.99 -4.50 5.47
N ALA A 65 4.73 -4.91 5.68
CA ALA A 65 4.13 -6.05 4.97
C ALA A 65 4.06 -5.78 3.46
N LEU A 66 3.68 -4.57 3.06
CA LEU A 66 3.67 -4.16 1.66
C LEU A 66 5.09 -4.14 1.06
N ASP A 67 6.08 -3.62 1.78
CA ASP A 67 7.49 -3.62 1.35
C ASP A 67 8.02 -5.04 1.09
N ALA A 68 7.71 -5.97 2.00
CA ALA A 68 8.06 -7.38 1.86
C ALA A 68 7.35 -8.02 0.65
N ALA A 69 6.06 -7.71 0.45
CA ALA A 69 5.28 -8.22 -0.68
C ALA A 69 5.79 -7.71 -2.03
N ILE A 70 6.21 -6.44 -2.13
CA ILE A 70 6.84 -5.90 -3.34
C ILE A 70 8.17 -6.62 -3.62
N THR A 71 8.95 -6.92 -2.58
CA THR A 71 10.21 -7.66 -2.71
C THR A 71 9.96 -9.08 -3.20
N ASP A 72 9.00 -9.79 -2.62
CA ASP A 72 8.61 -11.14 -3.03
C ASP A 72 8.10 -11.14 -4.49
N ALA A 73 7.16 -10.25 -4.81
CA ALA A 73 6.62 -10.10 -6.16
C ALA A 73 7.74 -9.91 -7.21
N ALA A 74 8.68 -9.01 -6.95
CA ALA A 74 9.79 -8.73 -7.86
C ALA A 74 10.75 -9.93 -8.01
N SER A 75 10.97 -10.70 -6.93
CA SER A 75 11.85 -11.88 -6.94
C SER A 75 11.35 -12.98 -7.88
N ARG A 76 10.06 -13.04 -8.14
CA ARG A 76 9.39 -13.99 -9.04
C ARG A 76 9.60 -13.65 -10.51
N LYS A 77 10.19 -12.50 -10.84
CA LYS A 77 10.46 -12.00 -12.21
C LYS A 77 9.21 -11.97 -13.09
N PRO A 78 8.11 -11.37 -12.63
CA PRO A 78 6.86 -11.32 -13.39
C PRO A 78 6.99 -10.38 -14.59
N ALA A 79 6.07 -10.51 -15.55
CA ALA A 79 5.93 -9.57 -16.66
C ALA A 79 5.39 -8.20 -16.18
N ALA A 80 4.60 -8.21 -15.10
CA ALA A 80 4.07 -7.02 -14.45
C ALA A 80 3.74 -7.29 -12.98
N ILE A 81 3.64 -6.23 -12.17
CA ILE A 81 3.15 -6.28 -10.79
C ILE A 81 1.85 -5.48 -10.73
N ALA A 82 0.84 -5.99 -10.05
CA ALA A 82 -0.38 -5.25 -9.77
C ALA A 82 -0.68 -5.24 -8.26
N ILE A 83 -1.36 -4.17 -7.81
CA ILE A 83 -1.90 -4.07 -6.46
C ILE A 83 -3.41 -3.85 -6.52
N THR A 84 -4.14 -4.55 -5.65
CA THR A 84 -5.58 -4.41 -5.47
C THR A 84 -5.94 -4.55 -3.99
N GLY A 85 -7.18 -4.32 -3.63
CA GLY A 85 -7.67 -4.53 -2.27
C GLY A 85 -8.68 -5.66 -2.17
N LYS A 86 -9.12 -5.96 -0.96
CA LYS A 86 -10.24 -6.84 -0.68
C LYS A 86 -11.54 -6.32 -1.31
N PRO A 87 -12.64 -7.10 -1.40
CA PRO A 87 -13.88 -6.66 -2.02
C PRO A 87 -14.35 -5.29 -1.50
N PHE A 88 -14.68 -4.37 -2.43
CA PHE A 88 -15.17 -3.00 -2.21
C PHE A 88 -14.20 -2.01 -1.55
N ILE A 89 -13.06 -2.45 -1.05
CA ILE A 89 -12.07 -1.60 -0.37
C ILE A 89 -10.69 -1.81 -1.00
N PHE A 90 -10.15 -0.77 -1.60
CA PHE A 90 -8.74 -0.77 -1.97
C PHE A 90 -7.89 -0.46 -0.73
N ALA A 91 -7.88 0.78 -0.26
CA ALA A 91 -7.32 1.19 1.04
C ALA A 91 -7.82 2.59 1.42
N ALA A 92 -7.99 2.84 2.72
CA ALA A 92 -8.51 4.11 3.25
C ALA A 92 -7.41 5.02 3.84
N GLY A 93 -6.16 4.85 3.41
CA GLY A 93 -5.06 5.71 3.80
C GLY A 93 -4.35 5.29 5.08
N ALA A 94 -3.74 6.27 5.76
CA ALA A 94 -3.00 6.03 6.99
C ALA A 94 -3.89 5.52 8.12
N ASP A 95 -3.34 4.67 8.99
CA ASP A 95 -3.98 4.32 10.25
C ASP A 95 -3.95 5.53 11.18
N LEU A 96 -5.10 6.20 11.30
CA LEU A 96 -5.25 7.39 12.13
C LEU A 96 -5.31 7.08 13.63
N SER A 97 -5.53 5.83 14.03
CA SER A 97 -5.68 5.44 15.43
C SER A 97 -4.42 5.74 16.26
N ALA A 98 -3.26 5.59 15.68
CA ALA A 98 -1.98 5.88 16.32
C ALA A 98 -1.56 7.35 16.23
N LEU A 99 -2.11 8.14 15.29
CA LEU A 99 -1.68 9.53 15.08
C LEU A 99 -1.90 10.42 16.31
N ALA A 100 -3.01 10.21 17.04
CA ALA A 100 -3.31 10.96 18.25
C ALA A 100 -2.29 10.73 19.39
N PHE A 101 -1.51 9.68 19.32
CA PHE A 101 -0.49 9.31 20.31
C PHE A 101 0.90 9.78 19.93
N LEU A 102 1.11 10.27 18.69
CA LEU A 102 2.39 10.82 18.27
C LEU A 102 2.67 12.11 19.05
N ASN A 103 3.70 12.07 19.87
CA ASN A 103 4.08 13.20 20.71
C ASN A 103 5.44 13.78 20.35
N LYS A 104 6.12 13.22 19.34
CA LYS A 104 7.41 13.68 18.83
C LYS A 104 7.36 13.85 17.32
N ARG A 105 7.91 14.98 16.85
CA ARG A 105 8.02 15.28 15.41
C ARG A 105 8.73 14.16 14.63
N GLU A 106 9.77 13.59 15.24
CA GLU A 106 10.60 12.53 14.65
C GLU A 106 9.77 11.26 14.31
N GLN A 107 8.78 10.93 15.15
CA GLN A 107 7.88 9.79 14.92
C GLN A 107 7.00 10.03 13.69
N ALA A 108 6.41 11.22 13.59
CA ALA A 108 5.58 11.59 12.43
C ALA A 108 6.42 11.60 11.13
N VAL A 109 7.62 12.18 11.18
CA VAL A 109 8.56 12.19 10.05
C VAL A 109 8.96 10.76 9.65
N ALA A 110 9.22 9.87 10.62
CA ALA A 110 9.59 8.49 10.34
C ALA A 110 8.46 7.72 9.64
N ILE A 111 7.21 7.88 10.09
CA ILE A 111 6.04 7.25 9.46
C ILE A 111 5.82 7.80 8.05
N GLY A 112 5.85 9.11 7.88
CA GLY A 112 5.72 9.75 6.57
C GLY A 112 6.80 9.28 5.59
N LYS A 113 8.04 9.23 6.06
CA LYS A 113 9.16 8.72 5.25
C LYS A 113 9.01 7.25 4.91
N LEU A 114 8.57 6.40 5.84
CA LEU A 114 8.36 4.97 5.59
C LEU A 114 7.34 4.77 4.48
N GLY A 115 6.16 5.40 4.57
CA GLY A 115 5.12 5.27 3.55
C GLY A 115 5.60 5.74 2.18
N HIS A 116 6.23 6.91 2.12
CA HIS A 116 6.80 7.43 0.88
C HIS A 116 7.86 6.49 0.26
N ASP A 117 8.78 5.98 1.08
CA ASP A 117 9.84 5.08 0.60
C ASP A 117 9.27 3.74 0.09
N VAL A 118 8.22 3.21 0.73
CA VAL A 118 7.54 1.97 0.30
C VAL A 118 6.77 2.20 -1.00
N PHE A 119 5.98 3.28 -1.09
CA PHE A 119 5.14 3.52 -2.27
C PHE A 119 5.97 3.83 -3.52
N ARG A 120 7.05 4.61 -3.39
CA ARG A 120 7.98 4.89 -4.49
C ARG A 120 8.55 3.63 -5.15
N ARG A 121 8.59 2.51 -4.46
CA ARG A 121 9.08 1.25 -5.05
C ARG A 121 8.27 0.83 -6.26
N PHE A 122 6.97 1.12 -6.31
CA PHE A 122 6.15 0.81 -7.49
C PHE A 122 6.60 1.57 -8.74
N ASP A 123 7.10 2.79 -8.60
CA ASP A 123 7.65 3.58 -9.71
C ASP A 123 9.10 3.17 -10.06
N GLU A 124 9.90 2.84 -9.04
CA GLU A 124 11.35 2.63 -9.20
C GLU A 124 11.75 1.17 -9.52
N ILE A 125 10.80 0.21 -9.45
CA ILE A 125 11.12 -1.23 -9.52
C ILE A 125 11.58 -1.70 -10.91
N GLY A 126 11.29 -0.92 -11.95
CA GLY A 126 11.68 -1.25 -13.34
C GLY A 126 10.86 -2.37 -13.99
N ILE A 127 9.74 -2.75 -13.37
CA ILE A 127 8.73 -3.69 -13.88
C ILE A 127 7.44 -2.88 -14.02
N PRO A 128 6.65 -3.03 -15.10
CA PRO A 128 5.36 -2.34 -15.23
C PRO A 128 4.47 -2.59 -14.01
N THR A 129 3.94 -1.52 -13.42
CA THR A 129 3.10 -1.60 -12.21
C THR A 129 1.70 -1.06 -12.46
N PHE A 130 0.70 -1.74 -11.91
CA PHE A 130 -0.72 -1.45 -12.10
C PHE A 130 -1.42 -1.34 -10.74
N ALA A 131 -2.25 -0.31 -10.56
CA ALA A 131 -3.20 -0.25 -9.46
C ALA A 131 -4.60 -0.61 -9.99
N PHE A 132 -5.18 -1.70 -9.51
CA PHE A 132 -6.56 -2.09 -9.78
C PHE A 132 -7.43 -1.62 -8.60
N ILE A 133 -7.90 -0.37 -8.69
CA ILE A 133 -8.69 0.29 -7.64
C ILE A 133 -10.11 -0.25 -7.70
N ASN A 134 -10.37 -1.29 -6.91
CA ASN A 134 -11.59 -2.08 -6.92
C ASN A 134 -12.71 -1.52 -6.03
N GLY A 135 -12.47 -0.41 -5.33
CA GLY A 135 -13.43 0.18 -4.41
C GLY A 135 -12.92 1.47 -3.79
N LEU A 136 -13.12 1.63 -2.48
CA LEU A 136 -12.71 2.82 -1.73
C LEU A 136 -11.18 2.97 -1.71
N ALA A 137 -10.67 4.13 -2.18
CA ALA A 137 -9.25 4.51 -2.12
C ALA A 137 -9.12 5.97 -1.65
N LEU A 138 -8.73 6.17 -0.40
CA LEU A 138 -8.63 7.51 0.22
C LEU A 138 -7.21 7.78 0.70
N GLY A 139 -6.77 9.03 0.61
CA GLY A 139 -5.48 9.48 1.10
C GLY A 139 -4.33 8.58 0.64
N GLY A 140 -3.52 8.07 1.56
CA GLY A 140 -2.45 7.12 1.27
C GLY A 140 -2.89 5.89 0.47
N GLY A 141 -4.18 5.49 0.54
CA GLY A 141 -4.74 4.44 -0.31
C GLY A 141 -4.82 4.85 -1.78
N LEU A 142 -5.14 6.11 -2.08
CA LEU A 142 -5.04 6.64 -3.44
C LEU A 142 -3.57 6.89 -3.81
N GLU A 143 -2.76 7.40 -2.88
CA GLU A 143 -1.35 7.73 -3.11
C GLU A 143 -0.54 6.51 -3.56
N VAL A 144 -0.72 5.32 -2.96
CA VAL A 144 -0.05 4.11 -3.44
C VAL A 144 -0.43 3.77 -4.89
N GLY A 145 -1.68 4.00 -5.27
CA GLY A 145 -2.14 3.86 -6.65
C GLY A 145 -1.49 4.87 -7.59
N LEU A 146 -1.21 6.09 -7.12
CA LEU A 146 -0.56 7.14 -7.91
C LEU A 146 0.92 6.83 -8.19
N HIS A 147 1.58 6.05 -7.33
CA HIS A 147 2.94 5.56 -7.56
C HIS A 147 3.03 4.40 -8.57
N CYS A 148 1.91 3.78 -8.93
CA CYS A 148 1.90 2.79 -10.02
C CYS A 148 1.94 3.48 -11.38
N ASN A 149 2.54 2.80 -12.39
CA ASN A 149 2.60 3.34 -13.76
C ASN A 149 1.20 3.50 -14.36
N TYR A 150 0.30 2.54 -14.08
CA TYR A 150 -1.06 2.50 -14.64
C TYR A 150 -2.11 2.30 -13.55
N ARG A 151 -3.28 2.87 -13.74
CA ARG A 151 -4.44 2.76 -12.84
C ARG A 151 -5.68 2.39 -13.62
N THR A 152 -6.43 1.44 -13.06
CA THR A 152 -7.78 1.08 -13.53
C THR A 152 -8.72 1.19 -12.34
N LEU A 153 -9.84 1.86 -12.52
CA LEU A 153 -10.85 2.05 -11.49
C LEU A 153 -12.09 1.24 -11.82
N SER A 154 -12.62 0.54 -10.82
CA SER A 154 -13.95 -0.03 -10.91
C SER A 154 -14.99 1.08 -11.12
N ALA A 155 -16.08 0.79 -11.81
CA ALA A 155 -17.18 1.74 -11.99
C ALA A 155 -17.80 2.22 -10.66
N THR A 156 -17.62 1.46 -9.58
CA THR A 156 -18.08 1.79 -8.23
C THR A 156 -16.96 2.27 -7.32
N ALA A 157 -15.77 2.50 -7.85
CA ALA A 157 -14.65 3.00 -7.06
C ALA A 157 -14.90 4.46 -6.62
N PHE A 158 -14.52 4.75 -5.39
CA PHE A 158 -14.54 6.10 -4.84
C PHE A 158 -13.13 6.49 -4.42
N THR A 159 -12.62 7.59 -4.97
CA THR A 159 -11.26 8.06 -4.71
C THR A 159 -11.26 9.50 -4.22
N ALA A 160 -10.45 9.81 -3.21
CA ALA A 160 -10.26 11.17 -2.72
C ALA A 160 -8.92 11.33 -1.98
N LEU A 161 -8.48 12.58 -1.86
CA LEU A 161 -7.38 13.01 -0.98
C LEU A 161 -7.98 13.91 0.12
N PRO A 162 -8.51 13.32 1.22
CA PRO A 162 -9.26 14.04 2.24
C PRO A 162 -8.39 14.71 3.31
N GLU A 163 -7.08 14.74 3.15
CA GLU A 163 -6.08 15.19 4.14
C GLU A 163 -6.37 16.60 4.65
N VAL A 164 -6.93 17.47 3.82
CA VAL A 164 -7.29 18.85 4.20
C VAL A 164 -8.27 18.91 5.38
N PHE A 165 -9.17 17.93 5.51
CA PHE A 165 -10.11 17.88 6.64
C PHE A 165 -9.42 17.51 7.97
N LEU A 166 -8.19 17.03 7.90
CA LEU A 166 -7.36 16.70 9.05
C LEU A 166 -6.27 17.76 9.30
N GLY A 167 -6.26 18.85 8.50
CA GLY A 167 -5.21 19.85 8.57
C GLY A 167 -3.86 19.34 8.03
N LEU A 168 -3.88 18.34 7.17
CA LEU A 168 -2.71 17.71 6.56
C LEU A 168 -2.66 18.01 5.05
N VAL A 169 -1.56 17.63 4.43
CA VAL A 169 -1.40 17.53 2.98
C VAL A 169 -1.06 16.09 2.61
N PRO A 170 -1.42 15.64 1.39
CA PRO A 170 -0.95 14.36 0.88
C PRO A 170 0.58 14.30 0.93
N GLY A 171 1.14 13.19 1.43
CA GLY A 171 2.57 13.14 1.73
C GLY A 171 3.25 11.80 1.53
N TRP A 172 2.55 10.84 0.93
CA TRP A 172 3.08 9.51 0.65
C TRP A 172 3.29 9.23 -0.83
#